data_3aa1fd344e6729065ece2bc20309649b
#
_entry.id   3aa1fd344e6729065ece2bc20309649b
#
_cell.length_a   1.000
_cell.length_b   1.000
_cell.length_c   1.000
_cell.angle_alpha   90.00
_cell.angle_beta   90.00
_cell.angle_gamma   90.00
#
_symmetry.space_group_name_H-M   'P 1'
#
loop_
_entity.id
_entity.type
_entity.pdbx_description
1 polymer ?
#
loop_
_entity_poly.entity_id
_entity_poly.type
_entity_poly.pdbx_seq_one_letter_code
_entity_poly.pdbx_strand_id
1 'polypeptide(L)'
;EIWDDIRLVQGKEVIGYPTQKPFALLERIIQMASNEGDVILDPFMGGGTTLAVADKLNRKWIGVDQSVQAVKVTELRLHQQTDLFTSLYANSYTLQLHKYDYDTLRNKDAFEFENWIIGQFGGTSNTQQRGDLGLDGRMSDNTPIQVKRSENVGRNVVDNFKSAVERYDKKFFEKNIAAGTPVGYIIAFSFGRGAVQEVARLKNQENIIIELVPVDTIIPVSKKPAIRIEVNELSRDANGVREIEFIASGQSEAGIEFYSWDFDYNAEKGFHASVIIDKEGKQQRQLKAGVHHIAVKVVDNNGLESIETIKLKVNGEIQWE
;
A
#
# COMPACT_ATOMS: atom_id res chain seq x y z
N GLU A 1 -19.68 20.07 32.60
CA GLU A 1 -20.64 19.02 32.21
C GLU A 1 -19.99 17.66 32.35
N ILE A 2 -20.75 16.67 32.85
CA ILE A 2 -20.31 15.27 32.92
C ILE A 2 -21.12 14.49 31.89
N TRP A 3 -20.45 13.72 31.05
CA TRP A 3 -21.06 12.85 30.02
C TRP A 3 -21.18 11.44 30.58
N ASP A 4 -22.17 11.16 31.38
CA ASP A 4 -22.41 9.86 32.03
C ASP A 4 -23.20 8.86 31.17
N ASP A 5 -23.74 9.33 30.05
CA ASP A 5 -24.46 8.55 29.05
C ASP A 5 -23.56 7.80 28.03
N ILE A 6 -22.27 8.12 27.98
CA ILE A 6 -21.31 7.48 27.07
C ILE A 6 -20.73 6.24 27.73
N ARG A 7 -21.02 5.08 27.14
CA ARG A 7 -20.53 3.79 27.62
C ARG A 7 -19.14 3.48 27.08
N LEU A 8 -18.40 2.65 27.79
CA LEU A 8 -17.13 2.08 27.30
C LEU A 8 -17.38 1.22 26.05
N VAL A 9 -16.32 1.06 25.24
CA VAL A 9 -16.34 0.23 24.03
C VAL A 9 -16.76 -1.21 24.38
N GLN A 10 -17.77 -1.74 23.69
CA GLN A 10 -18.28 -3.09 23.91
C GLN A 10 -18.92 -3.69 22.64
N GLY A 11 -19.08 -5.01 22.64
CA GLY A 11 -19.75 -5.75 21.55
C GLY A 11 -19.04 -5.61 20.20
N LYS A 12 -19.81 -5.35 19.16
CA LYS A 12 -19.28 -5.25 17.77
C LYS A 12 -18.35 -4.05 17.52
N GLU A 13 -18.35 -3.07 18.43
CA GLU A 13 -17.48 -1.92 18.32
C GLU A 13 -16.02 -2.25 18.65
N VAL A 14 -15.78 -3.31 19.41
CA VAL A 14 -14.44 -3.75 19.83
C VAL A 14 -13.65 -4.28 18.63
N ILE A 15 -12.55 -3.63 18.30
CA ILE A 15 -11.65 -4.06 17.21
C ILE A 15 -10.35 -4.69 17.72
N GLY A 16 -10.18 -4.81 19.05
CA GLY A 16 -8.96 -5.34 19.65
C GLY A 16 -7.77 -4.36 19.71
N TYR A 17 -7.96 -3.09 19.29
CA TYR A 17 -6.91 -2.07 19.39
C TYR A 17 -6.86 -1.52 20.82
N PRO A 18 -5.68 -1.53 21.47
CA PRO A 18 -5.52 -0.93 22.80
C PRO A 18 -5.93 0.54 22.81
N THR A 19 -6.52 1.04 23.89
CA THR A 19 -6.90 2.45 24.03
C THR A 19 -7.99 2.95 23.06
N GLN A 20 -8.73 2.06 22.41
CA GLN A 20 -9.88 2.44 21.56
C GLN A 20 -10.88 3.31 22.32
N LYS A 21 -11.31 4.41 21.70
CA LYS A 21 -12.35 5.30 22.26
C LYS A 21 -13.74 4.92 21.73
N PRO A 22 -14.81 5.11 22.50
CA PRO A 22 -16.18 4.87 22.03
C PRO A 22 -16.57 5.78 20.86
N PHE A 23 -17.30 5.25 19.89
CA PHE A 23 -17.85 6.03 18.77
C PHE A 23 -18.71 7.21 19.25
N ALA A 24 -19.59 6.96 20.20
CA ALA A 24 -20.49 7.99 20.75
C ALA A 24 -19.74 9.20 21.32
N LEU A 25 -18.55 8.98 21.90
CA LEU A 25 -17.71 10.07 22.39
C LEU A 25 -17.22 10.96 21.25
N LEU A 26 -16.63 10.35 20.22
CA LEU A 26 -16.07 11.09 19.08
C LEU A 26 -17.19 11.71 18.24
N GLU A 27 -18.34 11.04 18.09
CA GLU A 27 -19.52 11.58 17.41
C GLU A 27 -19.99 12.89 18.06
N ARG A 28 -20.12 12.92 19.37
CA ARG A 28 -20.49 14.11 20.13
C ARG A 28 -19.46 15.24 19.97
N ILE A 29 -18.17 14.93 20.12
CA ILE A 29 -17.09 15.91 19.99
C ILE A 29 -17.08 16.52 18.58
N ILE A 30 -17.14 15.70 17.54
CA ILE A 30 -17.05 16.15 16.14
C ILE A 30 -18.29 16.98 15.77
N GLN A 31 -19.50 16.55 16.17
CA GLN A 31 -20.73 17.33 15.92
C GLN A 31 -20.74 18.69 16.62
N MET A 32 -20.19 18.78 17.83
CA MET A 32 -20.12 20.04 18.57
C MET A 32 -19.05 21.01 18.03
N ALA A 33 -17.97 20.48 17.46
CA ALA A 33 -16.77 21.24 17.11
C ALA A 33 -16.59 21.51 15.62
N SER A 34 -17.44 20.94 14.74
CA SER A 34 -17.28 21.05 13.29
C SER A 34 -18.61 20.96 12.53
N ASN A 35 -18.61 21.39 11.27
CA ASN A 35 -19.70 21.27 10.31
C ASN A 35 -19.39 20.21 9.25
N GLU A 36 -20.40 19.78 8.46
CA GLU A 36 -20.20 18.93 7.31
C GLU A 36 -19.22 19.57 6.32
N GLY A 37 -18.31 18.76 5.76
CA GLY A 37 -17.28 19.21 4.83
C GLY A 37 -16.02 19.78 5.49
N ASP A 38 -16.03 20.07 6.79
CA ASP A 38 -14.84 20.49 7.53
C ASP A 38 -13.79 19.38 7.57
N VAL A 39 -12.53 19.75 7.84
CA VAL A 39 -11.40 18.82 7.94
C VAL A 39 -11.11 18.50 9.41
N ILE A 40 -11.17 17.24 9.78
CA ILE A 40 -10.79 16.73 11.09
C ILE A 40 -9.36 16.17 11.01
N LEU A 41 -8.46 16.67 11.84
CA LEU A 41 -7.08 16.15 11.97
C LEU A 41 -6.95 15.39 13.28
N ASP A 42 -6.51 14.11 13.18
CA ASP A 42 -6.09 13.32 14.33
C ASP A 42 -4.61 12.89 14.16
N PRO A 43 -3.66 13.58 14.82
CA PRO A 43 -2.23 13.29 14.67
C PRO A 43 -1.77 12.08 15.50
N PHE A 44 -2.67 11.42 16.25
CA PHE A 44 -2.44 10.21 17.04
C PHE A 44 -3.63 9.26 16.92
N MET A 45 -3.99 8.93 15.67
CA MET A 45 -5.30 8.34 15.33
C MET A 45 -5.55 6.96 15.96
N GLY A 46 -4.49 6.22 16.37
CA GLY A 46 -4.61 4.90 16.96
C GLY A 46 -5.49 3.95 16.13
N GLY A 47 -6.51 3.35 16.72
CA GLY A 47 -7.46 2.49 16.01
C GLY A 47 -8.47 3.23 15.12
N GLY A 48 -8.26 4.52 14.81
CA GLY A 48 -8.99 5.28 13.80
C GLY A 48 -10.45 5.63 14.15
N THR A 49 -10.82 5.67 15.42
CA THR A 49 -12.20 5.98 15.80
C THR A 49 -12.61 7.38 15.35
N THR A 50 -11.73 8.37 15.49
CA THR A 50 -11.97 9.75 15.06
C THR A 50 -12.24 9.82 13.55
N LEU A 51 -11.41 9.15 12.74
CA LEU A 51 -11.53 9.14 11.28
C LEU A 51 -12.81 8.47 10.82
N ALA A 52 -13.12 7.32 11.41
CA ALA A 52 -14.32 6.56 11.11
C ALA A 52 -15.61 7.33 11.44
N VAL A 53 -15.61 8.08 12.54
CA VAL A 53 -16.74 8.96 12.91
C VAL A 53 -16.80 10.18 12.01
N ALA A 54 -15.66 10.80 11.68
CA ALA A 54 -15.62 11.95 10.78
C ALA A 54 -16.16 11.59 9.38
N ASP A 55 -15.76 10.45 8.85
CA ASP A 55 -16.25 9.90 7.58
C ASP A 55 -17.77 9.69 7.60
N LYS A 56 -18.29 8.99 8.62
CA LYS A 56 -19.73 8.77 8.84
C LYS A 56 -20.53 10.08 8.89
N LEU A 57 -19.93 11.14 9.42
CA LEU A 57 -20.56 12.44 9.58
C LEU A 57 -20.30 13.40 8.41
N ASN A 58 -19.82 12.92 7.26
CA ASN A 58 -19.47 13.69 6.07
C ASN A 58 -18.44 14.81 6.32
N ARG A 59 -17.47 14.57 7.22
CA ARG A 59 -16.29 15.42 7.39
C ARG A 59 -15.14 14.82 6.58
N LYS A 60 -14.27 15.68 6.06
CA LYS A 60 -12.96 15.27 5.55
C LYS A 60 -12.06 14.97 6.74
N TRP A 61 -11.07 14.10 6.55
CA TRP A 61 -10.20 13.73 7.65
C TRP A 61 -8.77 13.50 7.22
N ILE A 62 -7.85 13.73 8.15
CA ILE A 62 -6.43 13.42 8.04
C ILE A 62 -6.05 12.70 9.33
N GLY A 63 -5.52 11.48 9.21
CA GLY A 63 -5.01 10.70 10.33
C GLY A 63 -3.52 10.47 10.20
N VAL A 64 -2.80 10.58 11.31
CA VAL A 64 -1.36 10.29 11.39
C VAL A 64 -1.12 9.39 12.59
N ASP A 65 -0.27 8.39 12.42
CA ASP A 65 0.22 7.58 13.53
C ASP A 65 1.62 7.04 13.19
N GLN A 66 2.44 6.85 14.21
CA GLN A 66 3.76 6.23 14.06
C GLN A 66 3.69 4.71 13.94
N SER A 67 2.57 4.11 14.38
CA SER A 67 2.36 2.67 14.41
C SER A 67 1.75 2.20 13.10
N VAL A 68 2.41 1.29 12.42
CA VAL A 68 1.88 0.60 11.24
C VAL A 68 0.57 -0.12 11.57
N GLN A 69 0.49 -0.73 12.75
CA GLN A 69 -0.71 -1.39 13.23
C GLN A 69 -1.88 -0.42 13.30
N ALA A 70 -1.68 0.78 13.85
CA ALA A 70 -2.70 1.82 13.93
C ALA A 70 -3.24 2.17 12.52
N VAL A 71 -2.33 2.43 11.58
CA VAL A 71 -2.67 2.79 10.20
C VAL A 71 -3.47 1.67 9.52
N LYS A 72 -3.00 0.43 9.61
CA LYS A 72 -3.66 -0.71 8.96
C LYS A 72 -4.99 -1.11 9.60
N VAL A 73 -5.09 -1.00 10.92
CA VAL A 73 -6.36 -1.21 11.64
C VAL A 73 -7.38 -0.14 11.27
N THR A 74 -6.95 1.12 11.15
CA THR A 74 -7.81 2.22 10.68
C THR A 74 -8.31 1.97 9.27
N GLU A 75 -7.45 1.53 8.34
CA GLU A 75 -7.83 1.16 6.97
C GLU A 75 -8.91 0.06 6.97
N LEU A 76 -8.68 -1.03 7.69
CA LEU A 76 -9.65 -2.13 7.81
C LEU A 76 -11.00 -1.66 8.40
N ARG A 77 -10.98 -0.77 9.40
CA ARG A 77 -12.17 -0.20 10.00
C ARG A 77 -12.97 0.65 9.01
N LEU A 78 -12.30 1.50 8.24
CA LEU A 78 -12.96 2.33 7.22
C LEU A 78 -13.61 1.47 6.14
N HIS A 79 -12.94 0.38 5.72
CA HIS A 79 -13.52 -0.58 4.78
C HIS A 79 -14.77 -1.29 5.31
N GLN A 80 -14.83 -1.61 6.61
CA GLN A 80 -16.00 -2.25 7.21
C GLN A 80 -17.24 -1.35 7.27
N GLN A 81 -17.07 -0.04 7.28
CA GLN A 81 -18.17 0.93 7.33
C GLN A 81 -18.83 1.17 5.97
N THR A 82 -18.20 0.71 4.89
CA THR A 82 -18.69 0.92 3.53
C THR A 82 -19.82 -0.08 3.24
N ASP A 83 -21.07 0.36 3.33
CA ASP A 83 -22.22 -0.43 2.87
C ASP A 83 -22.18 -0.64 1.35
N LEU A 84 -22.82 -1.72 0.88
CA LEU A 84 -22.91 -2.14 -0.53
C LEU A 84 -23.35 -1.02 -1.50
N PHE A 85 -24.08 0.00 -1.02
CA PHE A 85 -24.54 1.14 -1.82
C PHE A 85 -23.51 2.29 -1.89
N THR A 86 -22.61 2.39 -0.94
CA THR A 86 -21.53 3.40 -0.90
C THR A 86 -20.27 2.93 -1.64
N SER A 87 -20.17 1.67 -2.02
CA SER A 87 -19.01 1.15 -2.76
C SER A 87 -18.78 1.79 -4.13
N LEU A 88 -19.80 2.44 -4.70
CA LEU A 88 -19.68 3.25 -5.93
C LEU A 88 -18.95 4.60 -5.72
N TYR A 89 -18.82 5.02 -4.47
CA TYR A 89 -18.05 6.21 -4.05
C TYR A 89 -16.90 5.80 -3.13
N ALA A 90 -16.43 4.55 -3.27
CA ALA A 90 -15.43 3.93 -2.42
C ALA A 90 -14.22 4.85 -2.23
N ASN A 91 -14.15 5.34 -1.03
CA ASN A 91 -13.01 5.84 -0.29
C ASN A 91 -11.84 6.36 -1.12
N SER A 92 -11.96 7.58 -1.59
CA SER A 92 -10.86 8.32 -2.19
C SER A 92 -9.93 8.87 -1.10
N TYR A 93 -9.32 8.01 -0.29
CA TYR A 93 -8.24 8.41 0.58
C TYR A 93 -6.90 7.88 0.07
N THR A 94 -5.83 8.58 0.40
CA THR A 94 -4.47 8.17 0.09
C THR A 94 -3.81 7.63 1.35
N LEU A 95 -3.36 6.39 1.31
CA LEU A 95 -2.56 5.78 2.36
C LEU A 95 -1.07 5.98 2.05
N GLN A 96 -0.34 6.58 2.99
CA GLN A 96 1.12 6.71 2.91
C GLN A 96 1.76 5.85 4.01
N LEU A 97 2.64 4.95 3.63
CA LEU A 97 3.36 4.06 4.53
C LEU A 97 4.85 4.37 4.55
N HIS A 98 5.53 3.85 5.57
CA HIS A 98 6.98 3.95 5.70
C HIS A 98 7.73 3.21 4.57
N LYS A 99 7.16 2.13 4.07
CA LYS A 99 7.69 1.34 2.94
C LYS A 99 6.64 1.14 1.86
N TYR A 100 7.09 0.97 0.64
CA TYR A 100 6.24 0.72 -0.53
C TYR A 100 6.42 -0.71 -1.02
N ASP A 101 5.33 -1.34 -1.41
CA ASP A 101 5.35 -2.67 -2.00
C ASP A 101 5.90 -2.62 -3.42
N TYR A 102 6.99 -3.33 -3.63
CA TYR A 102 7.71 -3.43 -4.89
C TYR A 102 6.81 -3.90 -6.05
N ASP A 103 6.03 -4.96 -5.85
CA ASP A 103 5.18 -5.52 -6.90
C ASP A 103 4.03 -4.59 -7.27
N THR A 104 3.43 -3.93 -6.27
CA THR A 104 2.39 -2.93 -6.50
C THR A 104 2.91 -1.75 -7.32
N LEU A 105 4.10 -1.24 -7.00
CA LEU A 105 4.72 -0.16 -7.77
C LEU A 105 5.04 -0.58 -9.21
N ARG A 106 5.58 -1.79 -9.37
CA ARG A 106 5.93 -2.34 -10.68
C ARG A 106 4.72 -2.56 -11.58
N ASN A 107 3.58 -2.92 -11.01
CA ASN A 107 2.34 -3.20 -11.74
C ASN A 107 1.39 -2.00 -11.85
N LYS A 108 1.72 -0.86 -11.24
CA LYS A 108 0.97 0.38 -11.37
C LYS A 108 0.87 0.82 -12.84
N ASP A 109 -0.15 1.59 -13.21
CA ASP A 109 -0.23 2.19 -14.54
C ASP A 109 1.06 2.96 -14.87
N ALA A 110 1.53 2.85 -16.12
CA ALA A 110 2.83 3.40 -16.51
C ALA A 110 2.89 4.91 -16.32
N PHE A 111 1.85 5.62 -16.78
CA PHE A 111 1.80 7.07 -16.70
C PHE A 111 1.64 7.58 -15.26
N GLU A 112 0.83 6.89 -14.46
CA GLU A 112 0.71 7.21 -13.04
C GLU A 112 2.02 6.97 -12.28
N PHE A 113 2.72 5.88 -12.59
CA PHE A 113 4.02 5.59 -11.97
C PHE A 113 5.06 6.65 -12.36
N GLU A 114 5.16 7.01 -13.65
CA GLU A 114 6.08 8.02 -14.16
C GLU A 114 5.88 9.36 -13.46
N ASN A 115 4.64 9.86 -13.44
CA ASN A 115 4.31 11.12 -12.78
C ASN A 115 4.64 11.11 -11.29
N TRP A 116 4.29 10.04 -10.62
CA TRP A 116 4.50 9.90 -9.19
C TRP A 116 5.98 9.80 -8.82
N ILE A 117 6.76 8.95 -9.52
CA ILE A 117 8.19 8.76 -9.19
C ILE A 117 9.04 9.99 -9.52
N ILE A 118 8.71 10.72 -10.60
CA ILE A 118 9.35 12.00 -10.92
C ILE A 118 9.10 13.01 -9.80
N GLY A 119 7.87 13.10 -9.28
CA GLY A 119 7.55 13.94 -8.14
C GLY A 119 8.32 13.55 -6.87
N GLN A 120 8.46 12.25 -6.58
CA GLN A 120 9.26 11.76 -5.46
C GLN A 120 10.76 12.08 -5.62
N PHE A 121 11.27 12.10 -6.85
CA PHE A 121 12.64 12.49 -7.16
C PHE A 121 12.88 14.01 -7.12
N GLY A 122 11.80 14.80 -6.97
CA GLY A 122 11.87 16.27 -6.91
C GLY A 122 11.79 16.95 -8.29
N GLY A 123 11.38 16.23 -9.31
CA GLY A 123 11.17 16.74 -10.66
C GLY A 123 9.70 17.11 -10.94
N THR A 124 9.45 17.56 -12.16
CA THR A 124 8.13 17.85 -12.72
C THR A 124 7.91 17.00 -13.96
N SER A 125 6.82 16.24 -14.00
CA SER A 125 6.46 15.39 -15.13
C SER A 125 5.93 16.22 -16.31
N ASN A 126 6.08 15.70 -17.53
CA ASN A 126 5.50 16.30 -18.71
C ASN A 126 3.99 16.03 -18.75
N THR A 127 3.21 17.06 -19.12
CA THR A 127 1.74 16.95 -19.19
C THR A 127 1.23 16.27 -20.47
N GLN A 128 2.08 16.12 -21.48
CA GLN A 128 1.72 15.52 -22.77
C GLN A 128 2.48 14.21 -23.00
N GLN A 129 1.74 13.14 -23.27
CA GLN A 129 2.27 11.80 -23.56
C GLN A 129 2.88 11.62 -24.96
N ARG A 130 2.79 12.61 -25.84
CA ARG A 130 3.25 12.49 -27.23
C ARG A 130 4.06 13.72 -27.65
N GLY A 131 5.18 13.46 -28.31
CA GLY A 131 6.03 14.52 -28.89
C GLY A 131 7.20 14.97 -28.03
N ASP A 132 7.46 14.34 -26.89
CA ASP A 132 8.52 14.67 -25.92
C ASP A 132 9.85 13.94 -26.17
N LEU A 133 10.00 13.29 -27.32
CA LEU A 133 11.18 12.50 -27.69
C LEU A 133 11.51 11.37 -26.71
N GLY A 134 10.55 10.94 -25.87
CA GLY A 134 10.73 9.91 -24.83
C GLY A 134 11.35 10.44 -23.55
N LEU A 135 11.20 11.73 -23.27
CA LEU A 135 11.56 12.38 -22.01
C LEU A 135 10.30 12.57 -21.17
N ASP A 136 10.25 11.97 -19.99
CA ASP A 136 9.03 11.88 -19.19
C ASP A 136 8.87 13.05 -18.21
N GLY A 137 9.95 13.79 -17.93
CA GLY A 137 9.94 14.96 -17.05
C GLY A 137 11.28 15.69 -17.01
N ARG A 138 11.37 16.62 -16.06
CA ARG A 138 12.57 17.45 -15.85
C ARG A 138 12.74 17.88 -14.41
N MET A 139 13.98 18.15 -14.01
CA MET A 139 14.32 18.81 -12.76
C MET A 139 14.04 20.33 -12.84
N SER A 140 14.15 21.03 -11.72
CA SER A 140 13.95 22.49 -11.65
C SER A 140 14.94 23.30 -12.51
N ASP A 141 16.12 22.74 -12.80
CA ASP A 141 17.16 23.31 -13.67
C ASP A 141 17.00 22.92 -15.15
N ASN A 142 15.87 22.28 -15.51
CA ASN A 142 15.54 21.71 -16.81
C ASN A 142 16.31 20.44 -17.20
N THR A 143 17.05 19.81 -16.29
CA THR A 143 17.72 18.53 -16.58
C THR A 143 16.65 17.45 -16.88
N PRO A 144 16.70 16.82 -18.07
CA PRO A 144 15.70 15.84 -18.49
C PRO A 144 15.70 14.57 -17.65
N ILE A 145 14.51 13.99 -17.49
CA ILE A 145 14.28 12.72 -16.80
C ILE A 145 13.58 11.77 -17.74
N GLN A 146 14.05 10.51 -17.78
CA GLN A 146 13.34 9.39 -18.39
C GLN A 146 13.06 8.33 -17.33
N VAL A 147 11.86 7.76 -17.35
CA VAL A 147 11.44 6.70 -16.44
C VAL A 147 11.24 5.40 -17.21
N LYS A 148 11.74 4.30 -16.69
CA LYS A 148 11.49 2.95 -17.21
C LYS A 148 10.94 2.07 -16.09
N ARG A 149 9.68 1.70 -16.19
CA ARG A 149 9.03 0.78 -15.26
C ARG A 149 9.46 -0.68 -15.50
N SER A 150 10.75 -0.89 -15.63
CA SER A 150 11.33 -2.19 -15.90
C SER A 150 12.58 -2.42 -15.06
N GLU A 151 12.90 -3.70 -14.92
CA GLU A 151 14.15 -4.15 -14.34
C GLU A 151 15.19 -4.37 -15.44
N ASN A 152 16.44 -4.39 -15.00
CA ASN A 152 17.58 -4.79 -15.84
C ASN A 152 17.68 -3.97 -17.14
N VAL A 153 17.41 -2.64 -17.02
CA VAL A 153 17.47 -1.70 -18.15
C VAL A 153 18.83 -1.79 -18.83
N GLY A 154 18.83 -2.01 -20.14
CA GLY A 154 20.03 -2.27 -20.93
C GLY A 154 20.63 -1.02 -21.56
N ARG A 155 21.78 -1.22 -22.24
CA ARG A 155 22.55 -0.19 -22.95
C ARG A 155 21.72 0.65 -23.93
N ASN A 156 20.85 0.00 -24.70
CA ASN A 156 20.03 0.67 -25.72
C ASN A 156 19.17 1.83 -25.17
N VAL A 157 18.75 1.76 -23.91
CA VAL A 157 18.00 2.84 -23.26
C VAL A 157 18.91 4.04 -23.02
N VAL A 158 20.16 3.82 -22.61
CA VAL A 158 21.16 4.88 -22.41
C VAL A 158 21.49 5.57 -23.75
N ASP A 159 21.72 4.80 -24.80
CA ASP A 159 22.03 5.32 -26.15
C ASP A 159 20.86 6.16 -26.72
N ASN A 160 19.63 5.67 -26.57
CA ASN A 160 18.43 6.38 -26.99
C ASN A 160 18.20 7.67 -26.18
N PHE A 161 18.39 7.60 -24.86
CA PHE A 161 18.24 8.75 -23.98
C PHE A 161 19.25 9.84 -24.30
N LYS A 162 20.55 9.51 -24.45
CA LYS A 162 21.57 10.44 -24.90
C LYS A 162 21.14 11.20 -26.16
N SER A 163 20.72 10.44 -27.18
CA SER A 163 20.27 11.02 -28.45
C SER A 163 19.01 11.87 -28.31
N ALA A 164 18.09 11.51 -27.41
CA ALA A 164 16.89 12.29 -27.13
C ALA A 164 17.22 13.62 -26.46
N VAL A 165 18.06 13.64 -25.43
CA VAL A 165 18.48 14.84 -24.71
C VAL A 165 19.22 15.81 -25.64
N GLU A 166 20.17 15.31 -26.44
CA GLU A 166 20.92 16.14 -27.40
C GLU A 166 19.99 16.80 -28.43
N ARG A 167 18.98 16.07 -28.93
CA ARG A 167 17.98 16.61 -29.88
C ARG A 167 16.99 17.57 -29.23
N TYR A 168 16.66 17.36 -27.95
CA TYR A 168 15.69 18.16 -27.23
C TYR A 168 16.20 19.59 -26.97
N ASP A 169 17.44 19.70 -26.42
CA ASP A 169 18.10 20.99 -26.23
C ASP A 169 19.64 20.84 -26.32
N LYS A 170 20.15 21.08 -27.55
CA LYS A 170 21.57 20.96 -27.83
C LYS A 170 22.41 21.92 -27.01
N LYS A 171 21.93 23.14 -26.77
CA LYS A 171 22.70 24.15 -26.00
C LYS A 171 22.80 23.74 -24.53
N PHE A 172 21.71 23.23 -23.95
CA PHE A 172 21.72 22.70 -22.61
C PHE A 172 22.68 21.50 -22.50
N PHE A 173 22.62 20.58 -23.46
CA PHE A 173 23.46 19.39 -23.52
C PHE A 173 24.96 19.77 -23.53
N GLU A 174 25.38 20.64 -24.46
CA GLU A 174 26.75 21.10 -24.57
C GLU A 174 27.21 21.87 -23.31
N LYS A 175 26.34 22.70 -22.73
CA LYS A 175 26.63 23.46 -21.49
C LYS A 175 26.91 22.49 -20.32
N ASN A 176 26.10 21.44 -20.14
CA ASN A 176 26.28 20.49 -19.04
C ASN A 176 27.52 19.63 -19.21
N ILE A 177 27.88 19.26 -20.45
CA ILE A 177 29.13 18.56 -20.74
C ILE A 177 30.32 19.46 -20.34
N ALA A 178 30.31 20.75 -20.74
CA ALA A 178 31.37 21.69 -20.42
C ALA A 178 31.47 21.95 -18.90
N ALA A 179 30.35 21.94 -18.20
CA ALA A 179 30.29 22.12 -16.75
C ALA A 179 30.62 20.86 -15.95
N GLY A 180 30.64 19.67 -16.57
CA GLY A 180 30.80 18.40 -15.87
C GLY A 180 29.59 18.04 -14.98
N THR A 181 28.39 18.49 -15.36
CA THR A 181 27.15 18.23 -14.69
C THR A 181 26.29 17.21 -15.47
N PRO A 182 25.33 16.50 -14.83
CA PRO A 182 24.48 15.55 -15.54
C PRO A 182 23.71 16.19 -16.69
N VAL A 183 23.71 15.52 -17.85
CA VAL A 183 22.87 15.89 -18.99
C VAL A 183 21.46 15.32 -18.84
N GLY A 184 21.23 14.36 -17.93
CA GLY A 184 19.94 13.80 -17.65
C GLY A 184 19.96 12.62 -16.67
N TYR A 185 18.78 12.20 -16.27
CA TYR A 185 18.53 11.13 -15.32
C TYR A 185 17.69 10.02 -15.97
N ILE A 186 18.06 8.76 -15.75
CA ILE A 186 17.23 7.61 -16.11
C ILE A 186 16.84 6.91 -14.81
N ILE A 187 15.53 6.88 -14.52
CA ILE A 187 14.97 6.22 -13.35
C ILE A 187 14.44 4.84 -13.76
N ALA A 188 14.82 3.79 -13.06
CA ALA A 188 14.33 2.42 -13.31
C ALA A 188 14.36 1.58 -12.04
N PHE A 189 13.67 0.44 -12.02
CA PHE A 189 13.76 -0.50 -10.89
C PHE A 189 15.16 -1.09 -10.73
N SER A 190 15.81 -1.42 -11.85
CA SER A 190 17.23 -1.83 -11.85
C SER A 190 17.88 -1.64 -13.21
N PHE A 191 19.21 -1.63 -13.22
CA PHE A 191 20.01 -1.45 -14.41
C PHE A 191 20.91 -2.67 -14.67
N GLY A 192 20.95 -3.10 -15.91
CA GLY A 192 21.81 -4.16 -16.35
C GLY A 192 23.27 -3.70 -16.54
N ARG A 193 24.19 -4.66 -16.54
CA ARG A 193 25.63 -4.40 -16.71
C ARG A 193 25.92 -3.52 -17.92
N GLY A 194 25.20 -3.72 -19.05
CA GLY A 194 25.40 -2.94 -20.28
C GLY A 194 25.08 -1.45 -20.12
N ALA A 195 24.04 -1.09 -19.36
CA ALA A 195 23.72 0.31 -19.07
C ALA A 195 24.81 0.95 -18.20
N VAL A 196 25.22 0.27 -17.12
CA VAL A 196 26.26 0.74 -16.22
C VAL A 196 27.59 0.96 -16.94
N GLN A 197 27.98 0.03 -17.81
CA GLN A 197 29.20 0.14 -18.62
C GLN A 197 29.12 1.30 -19.62
N GLU A 198 27.96 1.53 -20.24
CA GLU A 198 27.79 2.59 -21.22
C GLU A 198 27.85 3.98 -20.59
N VAL A 199 27.18 4.21 -19.45
CA VAL A 199 27.29 5.52 -18.76
C VAL A 199 28.72 5.76 -18.27
N ALA A 200 29.45 4.74 -17.83
CA ALA A 200 30.84 4.84 -17.47
C ALA A 200 31.73 5.18 -18.70
N ARG A 201 31.48 4.56 -19.85
CA ARG A 201 32.16 4.87 -21.10
C ARG A 201 31.90 6.32 -21.54
N LEU A 202 30.63 6.74 -21.57
CA LEU A 202 30.22 8.08 -21.93
C LEU A 202 30.93 9.14 -21.05
N LYS A 203 30.93 8.92 -19.74
CA LYS A 203 31.59 9.79 -18.77
C LYS A 203 33.10 9.88 -19.04
N ASN A 204 33.78 8.75 -19.22
CA ASN A 204 35.23 8.69 -19.31
C ASN A 204 35.77 9.12 -20.68
N GLN A 205 35.04 8.86 -21.78
CA GLN A 205 35.51 9.10 -23.15
C GLN A 205 34.94 10.38 -23.77
N GLU A 206 33.69 10.73 -23.39
CA GLU A 206 32.97 11.85 -24.01
C GLU A 206 32.61 12.97 -23.00
N ASN A 207 32.96 12.81 -21.73
CA ASN A 207 32.61 13.74 -20.64
C ASN A 207 31.06 13.92 -20.49
N ILE A 208 30.26 12.94 -20.94
CA ILE A 208 28.80 12.95 -20.87
C ILE A 208 28.38 12.22 -19.62
N ILE A 209 27.74 12.91 -18.69
CA ILE A 209 27.25 12.34 -17.43
C ILE A 209 25.75 12.08 -17.55
N ILE A 210 25.33 10.82 -17.56
CA ILE A 210 23.96 10.36 -17.39
C ILE A 210 23.89 9.60 -16.08
N GLU A 211 22.98 10.03 -15.21
CA GLU A 211 22.80 9.38 -13.90
C GLU A 211 21.74 8.29 -13.99
N LEU A 212 22.11 7.06 -13.59
CA LEU A 212 21.20 5.95 -13.43
C LEU A 212 20.67 5.94 -12.00
N VAL A 213 19.36 6.10 -11.83
CA VAL A 213 18.72 6.26 -10.53
C VAL A 213 17.80 5.08 -10.27
N PRO A 214 18.18 4.10 -9.44
CA PRO A 214 17.30 3.02 -9.01
C PRO A 214 16.13 3.55 -8.18
N VAL A 215 14.93 2.99 -8.37
CA VAL A 215 13.72 3.40 -7.64
C VAL A 215 13.89 3.29 -6.12
N ASP A 216 14.61 2.28 -5.63
CA ASP A 216 14.88 2.05 -4.21
C ASP A 216 15.80 3.12 -3.58
N THR A 217 16.49 3.91 -4.39
CA THR A 217 17.26 5.08 -3.91
C THR A 217 16.40 6.34 -3.74
N ILE A 218 15.23 6.38 -4.40
CA ILE A 218 14.29 7.50 -4.30
C ILE A 218 13.30 7.24 -3.16
N ILE A 219 12.77 6.01 -3.09
CA ILE A 219 11.76 5.60 -2.13
C ILE A 219 12.13 4.25 -1.51
N PRO A 220 11.81 4.03 -0.24
CA PRO A 220 12.06 2.75 0.41
C PRO A 220 11.05 1.70 -0.10
N VAL A 221 11.52 0.65 -0.76
CA VAL A 221 10.71 -0.49 -1.22
C VAL A 221 11.03 -1.75 -0.43
N SER A 222 10.06 -2.65 -0.32
CA SER A 222 10.18 -3.95 0.33
C SER A 222 9.33 -4.99 -0.38
N LYS A 223 9.62 -6.27 -0.13
CA LYS A 223 8.78 -7.38 -0.59
C LYS A 223 7.63 -7.60 0.39
N LYS A 224 6.49 -8.01 -0.15
CA LYS A 224 5.34 -8.43 0.66
C LYS A 224 5.68 -9.64 1.54
N PRO A 225 5.04 -9.76 2.72
CA PRO A 225 5.17 -10.96 3.52
C PRO A 225 4.63 -12.18 2.78
N ALA A 226 5.31 -13.33 2.90
CA ALA A 226 4.76 -14.62 2.49
C ALA A 226 3.84 -15.14 3.58
N ILE A 227 2.82 -15.93 3.21
CA ILE A 227 1.85 -16.49 4.16
C ILE A 227 1.55 -17.95 3.81
N ARG A 228 1.33 -18.76 4.85
CA ARG A 228 0.83 -20.14 4.79
C ARG A 228 -0.32 -20.29 5.76
N ILE A 229 -1.31 -21.11 5.38
CA ILE A 229 -2.44 -21.46 6.25
C ILE A 229 -2.41 -22.97 6.46
N GLU A 230 -2.61 -23.39 7.70
CA GLU A 230 -2.87 -24.76 8.09
C GLU A 230 -4.26 -24.84 8.72
N VAL A 231 -4.98 -25.93 8.46
CA VAL A 231 -6.34 -26.15 8.93
C VAL A 231 -6.41 -27.50 9.65
N ASN A 232 -6.79 -27.48 10.92
CA ASN A 232 -6.88 -28.68 11.76
C ASN A 232 -8.28 -28.86 12.31
N GLU A 233 -8.87 -30.05 12.16
CA GLU A 233 -10.12 -30.41 12.86
C GLU A 233 -9.77 -30.79 14.30
N LEU A 234 -10.33 -30.08 15.28
CA LEU A 234 -10.15 -30.36 16.69
C LEU A 234 -11.18 -31.31 17.25
N SER A 235 -12.44 -31.09 16.91
CA SER A 235 -13.55 -31.90 17.40
C SER A 235 -14.77 -31.93 16.45
N ARG A 236 -15.68 -32.86 16.66
CA ARG A 236 -16.93 -33.00 15.92
C ARG A 236 -18.05 -33.33 16.89
N ASP A 237 -19.13 -32.56 16.83
CA ASP A 237 -20.31 -32.84 17.62
C ASP A 237 -21.27 -33.84 16.95
N ALA A 238 -22.30 -34.27 17.69
CA ALA A 238 -23.31 -35.19 17.21
C ALA A 238 -24.20 -34.60 16.08
N ASN A 239 -24.22 -33.27 15.92
CA ASN A 239 -25.00 -32.57 14.90
C ASN A 239 -24.17 -32.28 13.63
N GLY A 240 -22.91 -32.75 13.58
CA GLY A 240 -22.02 -32.57 12.46
C GLY A 240 -21.36 -31.18 12.40
N VAL A 241 -21.48 -30.38 13.45
CA VAL A 241 -20.68 -29.13 13.61
C VAL A 241 -19.27 -29.53 13.98
N ARG A 242 -18.31 -28.91 13.33
CA ARG A 242 -16.89 -29.19 13.56
C ARG A 242 -16.22 -27.97 14.15
N GLU A 243 -15.41 -28.21 15.15
CA GLU A 243 -14.49 -27.22 15.68
C GLU A 243 -13.18 -27.31 14.90
N ILE A 244 -12.84 -26.24 14.24
CA ILE A 244 -11.69 -26.14 13.31
C ILE A 244 -10.75 -25.08 13.82
N GLU A 245 -9.47 -25.42 13.86
CA GLU A 245 -8.37 -24.50 14.14
C GLU A 245 -7.72 -24.07 12.81
N PHE A 246 -7.53 -22.78 12.65
CA PHE A 246 -6.83 -22.16 11.55
C PHE A 246 -5.52 -21.57 12.09
N ILE A 247 -4.41 -21.91 11.46
CA ILE A 247 -3.09 -21.39 11.82
C ILE A 247 -2.50 -20.70 10.59
N ALA A 248 -2.30 -19.41 10.67
CA ALA A 248 -1.59 -18.63 9.67
C ALA A 248 -0.14 -18.39 10.11
N SER A 249 0.82 -18.66 9.23
CA SER A 249 2.24 -18.43 9.46
C SER A 249 2.75 -17.46 8.40
N GLY A 250 3.10 -16.25 8.82
CA GLY A 250 3.68 -15.20 7.97
C GLY A 250 5.20 -15.20 8.03
N GLN A 251 5.85 -14.83 6.92
CA GLN A 251 7.29 -14.61 6.86
C GLN A 251 7.59 -13.29 6.14
N SER A 252 8.30 -12.39 6.82
CA SER A 252 8.82 -11.12 6.27
C SER A 252 10.18 -10.82 6.86
N GLU A 253 11.03 -10.14 6.08
CA GLU A 253 12.32 -9.61 6.56
C GLU A 253 12.13 -8.56 7.67
N ALA A 254 11.00 -7.86 7.65
CA ALA A 254 10.63 -6.86 8.65
C ALA A 254 10.02 -7.46 9.93
N GLY A 255 9.68 -8.76 9.92
CA GLY A 255 8.85 -9.39 10.95
C GLY A 255 7.37 -9.15 10.73
N ILE A 256 6.52 -9.95 11.40
CA ILE A 256 5.07 -9.87 11.28
C ILE A 256 4.51 -9.01 12.41
N GLU A 257 3.64 -8.06 12.05
CA GLU A 257 2.97 -7.16 12.99
C GLU A 257 1.67 -7.78 13.52
N PHE A 258 0.79 -8.26 12.62
CA PHE A 258 -0.45 -8.95 12.98
C PHE A 258 -1.09 -9.68 11.79
N TYR A 259 -2.12 -10.48 12.10
CA TYR A 259 -3.02 -11.12 11.14
C TYR A 259 -4.43 -10.56 11.30
N SER A 260 -5.22 -10.62 10.21
CA SER A 260 -6.64 -10.32 10.20
C SER A 260 -7.38 -11.44 9.48
N TRP A 261 -8.58 -11.80 9.94
CA TRP A 261 -9.33 -12.91 9.39
C TRP A 261 -10.70 -12.49 8.89
N ASP A 262 -11.07 -12.99 7.73
CA ASP A 262 -12.41 -12.89 7.15
C ASP A 262 -12.96 -14.31 7.00
N PHE A 263 -13.94 -14.67 7.82
CA PHE A 263 -14.52 -16.01 7.84
C PHE A 263 -15.74 -16.18 6.91
N ASP A 264 -16.16 -15.11 6.25
CA ASP A 264 -17.25 -15.07 5.27
C ASP A 264 -16.78 -14.41 3.96
N TYR A 265 -15.52 -14.67 3.57
CA TYR A 265 -14.88 -14.02 2.45
C TYR A 265 -15.65 -14.19 1.15
N ASN A 266 -15.83 -13.09 0.44
CA ASN A 266 -16.43 -13.04 -0.89
C ASN A 266 -15.55 -12.23 -1.84
N ALA A 267 -15.07 -12.86 -2.92
CA ALA A 267 -14.17 -12.24 -3.86
C ALA A 267 -14.74 -10.97 -4.54
N GLU A 268 -16.05 -10.87 -4.72
CA GLU A 268 -16.72 -9.70 -5.32
C GLU A 268 -16.78 -8.50 -4.35
N LYS A 269 -16.86 -8.79 -3.04
CA LYS A 269 -16.96 -7.76 -1.99
C LYS A 269 -15.58 -7.36 -1.43
N GLY A 270 -14.54 -8.17 -1.69
CA GLY A 270 -13.22 -8.01 -1.11
C GLY A 270 -13.11 -8.51 0.34
N PHE A 271 -12.04 -8.13 1.00
CA PHE A 271 -11.71 -8.57 2.36
C PHE A 271 -12.43 -7.73 3.42
N HIS A 272 -13.27 -8.38 4.24
CA HIS A 272 -13.98 -7.76 5.36
C HIS A 272 -13.65 -8.50 6.67
N ALA A 273 -12.75 -7.94 7.46
CA ALA A 273 -12.22 -8.60 8.65
C ALA A 273 -13.31 -8.94 9.68
N SER A 274 -13.51 -10.22 9.97
CA SER A 274 -14.27 -10.70 11.14
C SER A 274 -13.44 -10.62 12.42
N VAL A 275 -12.12 -10.77 12.30
CA VAL A 275 -11.12 -10.54 13.34
C VAL A 275 -10.09 -9.56 12.79
N ILE A 276 -10.02 -8.37 13.37
CA ILE A 276 -9.17 -7.28 12.86
C ILE A 276 -7.71 -7.48 13.27
N ILE A 277 -7.46 -7.81 14.54
CA ILE A 277 -6.12 -8.00 15.08
C ILE A 277 -6.01 -9.38 15.71
N ASP A 278 -5.09 -10.17 15.19
CA ASP A 278 -4.63 -11.42 15.77
C ASP A 278 -3.10 -11.41 15.75
N LYS A 279 -2.46 -11.46 16.90
CA LYS A 279 -1.00 -11.42 17.02
C LYS A 279 -0.36 -12.80 16.87
N GLU A 280 -1.14 -13.85 17.05
CA GLU A 280 -0.65 -15.23 17.07
C GLU A 280 -0.85 -15.94 15.73
N GLY A 281 -1.73 -15.41 14.87
CA GLY A 281 -2.12 -16.06 13.62
C GLY A 281 -2.97 -17.31 13.84
N LYS A 282 -3.71 -17.36 14.96
CA LYS A 282 -4.41 -18.58 15.37
C LYS A 282 -5.87 -18.29 15.71
N GLN A 283 -6.79 -18.97 15.04
CA GLN A 283 -8.23 -18.84 15.26
C GLN A 283 -8.90 -20.20 15.36
N GLN A 284 -9.95 -20.28 16.18
CA GLN A 284 -10.81 -21.46 16.29
C GLN A 284 -12.24 -21.07 15.96
N ARG A 285 -12.92 -21.88 15.15
CA ARG A 285 -14.31 -21.65 14.71
C ARG A 285 -15.10 -22.94 14.67
N GLN A 286 -16.37 -22.83 15.05
CA GLN A 286 -17.34 -23.86 14.84
C GLN A 286 -18.02 -23.69 13.48
N LEU A 287 -17.82 -24.64 12.59
CA LEU A 287 -18.37 -24.62 11.24
C LEU A 287 -19.40 -25.74 11.04
N LYS A 288 -20.55 -25.41 10.45
CA LYS A 288 -21.58 -26.34 10.02
C LYS A 288 -21.20 -26.96 8.69
N ALA A 289 -21.89 -28.04 8.31
CA ALA A 289 -21.78 -28.63 6.99
C ALA A 289 -22.06 -27.58 5.90
N GLY A 290 -21.18 -27.49 4.89
CA GLY A 290 -21.26 -26.50 3.82
C GLY A 290 -19.91 -26.17 3.20
N VAL A 291 -19.91 -25.18 2.33
CA VAL A 291 -18.71 -24.60 1.74
C VAL A 291 -18.46 -23.25 2.41
N HIS A 292 -17.26 -23.08 2.95
CA HIS A 292 -16.83 -21.87 3.63
C HIS A 292 -15.66 -21.26 2.86
N HIS A 293 -15.73 -19.98 2.58
CA HIS A 293 -14.64 -19.22 2.01
C HIS A 293 -14.04 -18.33 3.09
N ILE A 294 -12.76 -18.50 3.34
CA ILE A 294 -12.07 -17.85 4.43
C ILE A 294 -10.84 -17.17 3.85
N ALA A 295 -10.57 -15.95 4.26
CA ALA A 295 -9.36 -15.24 3.91
C ALA A 295 -8.60 -14.84 5.17
N VAL A 296 -7.29 -14.87 5.11
CA VAL A 296 -6.42 -14.29 6.12
C VAL A 296 -5.47 -13.28 5.47
N LYS A 297 -5.37 -12.12 6.10
CA LYS A 297 -4.44 -11.06 5.75
C LYS A 297 -3.31 -11.05 6.77
N VAL A 298 -2.07 -11.04 6.32
CA VAL A 298 -0.89 -10.80 7.17
C VAL A 298 -0.34 -9.41 6.89
N VAL A 299 0.05 -8.69 7.92
CA VAL A 299 0.67 -7.36 7.85
C VAL A 299 2.03 -7.42 8.53
N ASP A 300 3.06 -6.94 7.86
CA ASP A 300 4.41 -6.86 8.42
C ASP A 300 4.68 -5.50 9.10
N ASN A 301 5.82 -5.39 9.80
CA ASN A 301 6.22 -4.18 10.52
C ASN A 301 6.51 -2.97 9.59
N ASN A 302 6.60 -3.18 8.29
CA ASN A 302 6.66 -2.09 7.28
C ASN A 302 5.27 -1.67 6.76
N GLY A 303 4.20 -2.36 7.16
CA GLY A 303 2.83 -2.14 6.70
C GLY A 303 2.51 -2.78 5.35
N LEU A 304 3.39 -3.61 4.83
CA LEU A 304 3.09 -4.40 3.65
C LEU A 304 2.22 -5.59 4.00
N GLU A 305 1.33 -5.96 3.08
CA GLU A 305 0.33 -6.99 3.34
C GLU A 305 0.21 -8.02 2.22
N SER A 306 -0.13 -9.22 2.62
CA SER A 306 -0.56 -10.30 1.72
C SER A 306 -1.85 -10.91 2.22
N ILE A 307 -2.65 -11.42 1.31
CA ILE A 307 -3.90 -12.12 1.59
C ILE A 307 -3.79 -13.51 0.99
N GLU A 308 -4.17 -14.51 1.78
CA GLU A 308 -4.34 -15.89 1.34
C GLU A 308 -5.77 -16.32 1.58
N THR A 309 -6.33 -17.11 0.66
CA THR A 309 -7.73 -17.57 0.72
C THR A 309 -7.79 -19.07 0.70
N ILE A 310 -8.70 -19.64 1.50
CA ILE A 310 -8.99 -21.05 1.49
C ILE A 310 -10.47 -21.29 1.26
N LYS A 311 -10.77 -22.32 0.49
CA LYS A 311 -12.12 -22.86 0.31
C LYS A 311 -12.21 -24.17 1.07
N LEU A 312 -12.94 -24.15 2.17
CA LEU A 312 -13.12 -25.28 3.06
C LEU A 312 -14.47 -25.93 2.84
N LYS A 313 -14.48 -27.21 2.51
CA LYS A 313 -15.70 -28.00 2.37
C LYS A 313 -15.88 -28.88 3.61
N VAL A 314 -16.88 -28.59 4.42
CA VAL A 314 -17.25 -29.36 5.60
C VAL A 314 -18.35 -30.34 5.22
N ASN A 315 -17.97 -31.60 4.97
CA ASN A 315 -18.86 -32.74 4.71
C ASN A 315 -18.34 -33.95 5.53
N GLY A 316 -18.77 -35.18 5.26
CA GLY A 316 -18.27 -36.39 5.93
C GLY A 316 -16.78 -36.36 6.31
N GLU A 317 -15.89 -35.93 5.38
CA GLU A 317 -14.46 -35.60 5.64
C GLU A 317 -14.19 -34.12 5.27
N ILE A 318 -13.23 -33.48 5.96
CA ILE A 318 -12.80 -32.12 5.62
C ILE A 318 -11.90 -32.18 4.37
N GLN A 319 -12.28 -31.42 3.35
CA GLN A 319 -11.46 -31.16 2.17
C GLN A 319 -11.26 -29.64 2.07
N TRP A 320 -10.03 -29.21 1.90
CA TRP A 320 -9.69 -27.80 1.66
C TRP A 320 -8.76 -27.67 0.44
N GLU A 321 -8.97 -26.60 -0.33
CA GLU A 321 -8.22 -26.21 -1.52
C GLU A 321 -7.72 -24.78 -1.39
#